data_a5a4b21f4fa5b00c098e87d91df19d58
#
_entry.id   a5a4b21f4fa5b00c098e87d91df19d58
#
_cell.length_a   1.000
_cell.length_b   1.000
_cell.length_c   1.000
_cell.angle_alpha   90.00
_cell.angle_beta   90.00
_cell.angle_gamma   90.00
#
_symmetry.space_group_name_H-M   'P 1'
#
loop_
_entity.id
_entity.type
_entity.pdbx_description
1 polymer ?
#
loop_
_entity_poly.entity_id
_entity_poly.type
_entity_poly.pdbx_seq_one_letter_code
_entity_poly.pdbx_strand_id
1 'polypeptide(L)'
;LYPENHPDIFKVKLETALLPNTTTTLHFEYTLQIQNNRFTGFGVTKNGDYYLNYWYFSPAVYENSQWKLYSNKNIEDYYTPPSSVNLNITVPETYKVASELNLKSTQINQEKNTFKFSGKKRMDCRLYIKKTPFFRFNVHNLNIITESHKKISNLNQIDVFKKVVGFLNAKLETYPQDNLLITDTDLNKYPIYGLNIIPDFLAPFSKQFKYELNLLKNLTRLYLKRHLKINPREEYWLQAGFENFILMKYVEQFYKDEKLIGKLSNVWGIKSYNLAKLKFNDQYPLTYLHMVRTGRDQALTTPKDELLKFNTNLSSKYKAALGLLYLEDLIEDSSVEEWIKSFINETDQKLLTTDRFKTYLKTKTSKDINWFFDSYLVDSQQIDYKITKAKSTKDSIYFTVKNKKNGKGPISLFMLKDGKVISKQWLTKIGAKKQFVIPNNLADKLVLNYDKKVPEFDLRNNWKSITRNSLTNKPLQLRLFKDVESAHDNQLYFLPIMEFKNIYDGLNLGMNINNKGVLNKPFLFGISPIYSVNSNALTGSVLVIHNTFFEDQNLYNINIGM
;
A
#
# COMPACT_ATOMS: atom_id res chain seq x y z
N LEU A 1 9.72 -37.15 -12.44
CA LEU A 1 10.86 -36.37 -12.88
C LEU A 1 10.69 -34.93 -12.36
N TYR A 2 11.67 -34.44 -11.61
CA TYR A 2 11.66 -33.03 -11.14
C TYR A 2 12.24 -32.14 -12.25
N PRO A 3 11.58 -31.02 -12.60
CA PRO A 3 12.21 -30.02 -13.44
C PRO A 3 13.45 -29.43 -12.74
N GLU A 4 14.56 -29.25 -13.44
CA GLU A 4 15.84 -28.84 -12.87
C GLU A 4 15.80 -27.57 -11.98
N ASN A 5 14.86 -26.66 -12.25
CA ASN A 5 14.74 -25.38 -11.51
C ASN A 5 13.55 -25.32 -10.54
N HIS A 6 12.80 -26.40 -10.33
CA HIS A 6 11.58 -26.43 -9.53
C HIS A 6 11.56 -27.64 -8.60
N PRO A 7 12.28 -27.61 -7.47
CA PRO A 7 12.42 -28.77 -6.57
C PRO A 7 11.12 -29.17 -5.87
N ASP A 8 10.13 -28.31 -5.88
CA ASP A 8 8.79 -28.47 -5.29
C ASP A 8 7.72 -28.89 -6.32
N ILE A 9 8.13 -29.17 -7.57
CA ILE A 9 7.23 -29.58 -8.65
C ILE A 9 7.73 -30.93 -9.20
N PHE A 10 6.80 -31.86 -9.39
CA PHE A 10 7.10 -33.12 -10.07
C PHE A 10 6.09 -33.40 -11.18
N LYS A 11 6.51 -34.08 -12.21
CA LYS A 11 5.68 -34.48 -13.34
C LYS A 11 5.25 -35.94 -13.18
N VAL A 12 3.95 -36.17 -13.33
CA VAL A 12 3.37 -37.52 -13.42
C VAL A 12 3.07 -37.83 -14.89
N LYS A 13 3.65 -38.86 -15.43
CA LYS A 13 3.31 -39.37 -16.77
C LYS A 13 2.09 -40.30 -16.63
N LEU A 14 1.00 -39.95 -17.29
CA LEU A 14 -0.19 -40.79 -17.34
C LEU A 14 0.08 -42.00 -18.27
N GLU A 15 -0.45 -43.14 -17.92
CA GLU A 15 -0.38 -44.34 -18.78
C GLU A 15 -1.16 -44.15 -20.08
N THR A 16 -2.31 -43.53 -19.98
CA THR A 16 -3.16 -43.14 -21.12
C THR A 16 -3.37 -41.65 -21.13
N ALA A 17 -3.41 -41.05 -22.33
CA ALA A 17 -3.66 -39.63 -22.48
C ALA A 17 -5.03 -39.24 -21.94
N LEU A 18 -5.13 -38.15 -21.18
CA LEU A 18 -6.38 -37.60 -20.71
C LEU A 18 -7.08 -36.88 -21.87
N LEU A 19 -8.20 -37.42 -22.33
CA LEU A 19 -8.99 -36.84 -23.42
C LEU A 19 -9.85 -35.66 -22.90
N PRO A 20 -10.24 -34.72 -23.78
CA PRO A 20 -11.18 -33.67 -23.44
C PRO A 20 -12.46 -34.21 -22.80
N ASN A 21 -12.95 -33.53 -21.75
CA ASN A 21 -14.14 -33.91 -20.99
C ASN A 21 -14.07 -35.27 -20.28
N THR A 22 -12.88 -35.83 -20.11
CA THR A 22 -12.68 -37.05 -19.30
C THR A 22 -11.98 -36.70 -17.98
N THR A 23 -12.07 -37.65 -17.04
CA THR A 23 -11.41 -37.53 -15.71
C THR A 23 -10.46 -38.69 -15.48
N THR A 24 -9.40 -38.44 -14.77
CA THR A 24 -8.51 -39.49 -14.25
C THR A 24 -8.31 -39.28 -12.76
N THR A 25 -7.98 -40.36 -12.05
CA THR A 25 -7.69 -40.30 -10.61
C THR A 25 -6.24 -40.70 -10.38
N LEU A 26 -5.54 -39.85 -9.60
CA LEU A 26 -4.18 -40.13 -9.13
C LEU A 26 -4.24 -40.36 -7.62
N HIS A 27 -3.61 -41.43 -7.17
CA HIS A 27 -3.48 -41.79 -5.76
C HIS A 27 -2.06 -41.52 -5.29
N PHE A 28 -1.91 -40.82 -4.17
CA PHE A 28 -0.63 -40.52 -3.54
C PHE A 28 -0.69 -40.98 -2.08
N GLU A 29 0.32 -41.70 -1.67
CA GLU A 29 0.59 -42.00 -0.27
C GLU A 29 1.93 -41.38 0.11
N TYR A 30 1.94 -40.56 1.17
CA TYR A 30 3.14 -39.84 1.56
C TYR A 30 3.15 -39.50 3.04
N THR A 31 4.33 -39.28 3.57
CA THR A 31 4.57 -38.76 4.91
C THR A 31 5.15 -37.37 4.85
N LEU A 32 4.57 -36.44 5.61
CA LEU A 32 5.08 -35.09 5.75
C LEU A 32 5.67 -34.86 7.13
N GLN A 33 6.93 -34.44 7.17
CA GLN A 33 7.51 -33.91 8.39
C GLN A 33 7.13 -32.43 8.56
N ILE A 34 6.24 -32.16 9.51
CA ILE A 34 5.76 -30.78 9.76
C ILE A 34 6.86 -30.01 10.48
N GLN A 35 7.35 -28.96 9.83
CA GLN A 35 8.36 -28.06 10.36
C GLN A 35 7.75 -27.11 11.41
N ASN A 36 8.62 -26.42 12.19
CA ASN A 36 8.14 -25.38 13.10
C ASN A 36 7.65 -24.13 12.32
N ASN A 37 6.72 -23.40 12.91
CA ASN A 37 6.05 -22.27 12.27
C ASN A 37 6.87 -20.96 12.28
N ARG A 38 8.10 -20.96 12.76
CA ARG A 38 8.90 -19.75 13.06
C ARG A 38 9.09 -18.82 11.87
N PHE A 39 9.32 -19.37 10.67
CA PHE A 39 9.63 -18.54 9.49
C PHE A 39 8.41 -18.29 8.60
N THR A 40 7.55 -19.28 8.43
CA THR A 40 6.43 -19.21 7.48
C THR A 40 5.12 -18.82 8.13
N GLY A 41 5.02 -18.92 9.46
CA GLY A 41 3.77 -18.87 10.20
C GLY A 41 2.92 -20.15 10.07
N PHE A 42 3.33 -21.10 9.22
CA PHE A 42 2.71 -22.41 9.06
C PHE A 42 3.61 -23.50 9.61
N GLY A 43 3.02 -24.52 10.21
CA GLY A 43 3.74 -25.62 10.84
C GLY A 43 3.32 -25.85 12.28
N VAL A 44 4.20 -26.46 13.08
CA VAL A 44 3.97 -26.72 14.50
C VAL A 44 4.46 -25.54 15.36
N THR A 45 3.63 -25.09 16.28
CA THR A 45 3.96 -24.07 17.27
C THR A 45 4.77 -24.67 18.43
N LYS A 46 5.39 -23.81 19.25
CA LYS A 46 6.07 -24.25 20.48
C LYS A 46 5.15 -24.99 21.47
N ASN A 47 3.84 -24.72 21.42
CA ASN A 47 2.83 -25.32 22.28
C ASN A 47 2.30 -26.67 21.75
N GLY A 48 2.80 -27.11 20.58
CA GLY A 48 2.33 -28.32 19.93
C GLY A 48 1.01 -28.16 19.17
N ASP A 49 0.59 -26.93 18.87
CA ASP A 49 -0.52 -26.66 17.96
C ASP A 49 -0.02 -26.65 16.52
N TYR A 50 -0.85 -27.04 15.57
CA TYR A 50 -0.50 -27.09 14.15
C TYR A 50 -1.35 -26.12 13.37
N TYR A 51 -0.69 -25.31 12.56
CA TYR A 51 -1.31 -24.41 11.60
C TYR A 51 -0.82 -24.75 10.21
N LEU A 52 -1.65 -25.42 9.39
CA LEU A 52 -1.29 -26.02 8.12
C LEU A 52 -1.97 -25.32 6.97
N ASN A 53 -1.17 -24.96 5.95
CA ASN A 53 -1.64 -24.46 4.67
C ASN A 53 -0.73 -25.01 3.56
N TYR A 54 -1.30 -25.37 2.39
CA TYR A 54 -0.56 -25.94 1.25
C TYR A 54 0.27 -27.20 1.61
N TRP A 55 -0.24 -28.02 2.51
CA TRP A 55 0.41 -29.22 3.02
C TRP A 55 0.13 -30.48 2.20
N TYR A 56 -0.63 -30.37 1.12
CA TYR A 56 -1.05 -31.45 0.24
C TYR A 56 -0.65 -31.16 -1.21
N PHE A 57 -0.60 -32.19 -2.05
CA PHE A 57 -0.34 -32.04 -3.47
C PHE A 57 -1.53 -31.37 -4.18
N SER A 58 -1.22 -30.48 -5.09
CA SER A 58 -2.19 -29.75 -5.90
C SER A 58 -1.73 -29.75 -7.36
N PRO A 59 -2.64 -29.91 -8.34
CA PRO A 59 -2.27 -29.79 -9.74
C PRO A 59 -1.83 -28.38 -10.06
N ALA A 60 -0.83 -28.23 -10.93
CA ALA A 60 -0.49 -26.95 -11.52
C ALA A 60 -1.65 -26.48 -12.42
N VAL A 61 -1.77 -25.17 -12.62
CA VAL A 61 -2.77 -24.61 -13.52
C VAL A 61 -2.32 -24.83 -14.97
N TYR A 62 -3.23 -25.31 -15.81
CA TYR A 62 -3.05 -25.43 -17.25
C TYR A 62 -3.88 -24.38 -17.95
N GLU A 63 -3.24 -23.43 -18.62
CA GLU A 63 -3.91 -22.36 -19.34
C GLU A 63 -3.10 -21.94 -20.57
N ASN A 64 -3.78 -21.47 -21.60
CA ASN A 64 -3.16 -21.09 -22.89
C ASN A 64 -2.23 -22.17 -23.45
N SER A 65 -2.67 -23.45 -23.37
CA SER A 65 -1.93 -24.63 -23.82
C SER A 65 -0.58 -24.86 -23.11
N GLN A 66 -0.38 -24.30 -21.93
CA GLN A 66 0.84 -24.44 -21.14
C GLN A 66 0.54 -24.67 -19.65
N TRP A 67 1.46 -25.40 -18.99
CA TRP A 67 1.46 -25.54 -17.54
C TRP A 67 2.13 -24.34 -16.90
N LYS A 68 1.45 -23.69 -15.96
CA LYS A 68 2.04 -22.64 -15.12
C LYS A 68 2.82 -23.30 -13.99
N LEU A 69 4.13 -23.47 -14.21
CA LEU A 69 5.04 -24.14 -13.28
C LEU A 69 5.74 -23.08 -12.41
N TYR A 70 5.12 -22.73 -11.29
CA TYR A 70 5.69 -21.78 -10.34
C TYR A 70 6.29 -22.50 -9.15
N SER A 71 7.61 -22.42 -8.99
CA SER A 71 8.26 -22.82 -7.73
C SER A 71 7.72 -22.00 -6.58
N ASN A 72 7.37 -22.64 -5.48
CA ASN A 72 6.76 -22.01 -4.32
C ASN A 72 7.82 -21.30 -3.45
N LYS A 73 8.41 -20.22 -3.98
CA LYS A 73 9.35 -19.37 -3.25
C LYS A 73 8.65 -18.54 -2.16
N ASN A 74 7.35 -18.26 -2.35
CA ASN A 74 6.50 -17.57 -1.41
C ASN A 74 5.16 -18.28 -1.29
N ILE A 75 4.80 -18.70 -0.08
CA ILE A 75 3.52 -19.39 0.20
C ILE A 75 2.28 -18.58 -0.22
N GLU A 76 2.42 -17.27 -0.40
CA GLU A 76 1.30 -16.36 -0.67
C GLU A 76 0.93 -16.21 -2.13
N ASP A 77 1.78 -16.59 -3.05
CA ASP A 77 1.56 -16.50 -4.49
C ASP A 77 1.31 -17.86 -5.16
N TYR A 78 0.91 -18.83 -4.37
CA TYR A 78 0.58 -20.16 -4.85
C TYR A 78 -0.68 -20.10 -5.75
N TYR A 79 -0.48 -20.49 -7.01
CA TYR A 79 -1.53 -20.47 -8.02
C TYR A 79 -2.11 -21.86 -8.21
N THR A 80 -3.35 -22.06 -7.78
CA THR A 80 -4.07 -23.33 -7.87
C THR A 80 -5.44 -23.14 -8.51
N PRO A 81 -5.93 -24.14 -9.25
CA PRO A 81 -7.29 -24.08 -9.74
C PRO A 81 -8.29 -24.24 -8.59
N PRO A 82 -9.47 -23.57 -8.66
CA PRO A 82 -10.55 -23.80 -7.71
C PRO A 82 -10.98 -25.27 -7.75
N SER A 83 -10.96 -25.93 -6.59
CA SER A 83 -11.19 -27.37 -6.46
C SER A 83 -12.26 -27.69 -5.43
N SER A 84 -12.89 -28.85 -5.54
CA SER A 84 -13.71 -29.43 -4.48
C SER A 84 -12.79 -30.23 -3.55
N VAL A 85 -12.88 -29.98 -2.24
CA VAL A 85 -12.05 -30.63 -1.23
C VAL A 85 -12.94 -31.44 -0.30
N ASN A 86 -12.62 -32.72 -0.15
CA ASN A 86 -13.14 -33.59 0.91
C ASN A 86 -11.96 -34.01 1.77
N LEU A 87 -12.02 -33.71 3.05
CA LEU A 87 -10.94 -33.96 4.01
C LEU A 87 -11.44 -34.82 5.16
N ASN A 88 -10.80 -35.97 5.36
CA ASN A 88 -10.95 -36.78 6.57
C ASN A 88 -9.66 -36.68 7.36
N ILE A 89 -9.74 -36.17 8.58
CA ILE A 89 -8.57 -36.00 9.44
C ILE A 89 -8.78 -36.69 10.78
N THR A 90 -7.83 -37.54 11.15
CA THR A 90 -7.82 -38.22 12.43
C THR A 90 -6.67 -37.69 13.28
N VAL A 91 -6.99 -37.29 14.49
CA VAL A 91 -6.03 -36.73 15.47
C VAL A 91 -6.23 -37.40 16.83
N PRO A 92 -5.23 -37.37 17.73
CA PRO A 92 -5.43 -37.81 19.12
C PRO A 92 -6.61 -37.09 19.77
N GLU A 93 -7.30 -37.73 20.72
CA GLU A 93 -8.53 -37.23 21.36
C GLU A 93 -8.40 -35.82 21.97
N THR A 94 -7.19 -35.48 22.44
CA THR A 94 -6.87 -34.19 23.07
C THR A 94 -6.93 -33.02 22.10
N TYR A 95 -6.86 -33.28 20.78
CA TYR A 95 -6.85 -32.23 19.78
C TYR A 95 -8.23 -31.91 19.23
N LYS A 96 -8.44 -30.62 18.97
CA LYS A 96 -9.59 -30.05 18.25
C LYS A 96 -9.12 -29.54 16.90
N VAL A 97 -9.98 -29.66 15.90
CA VAL A 97 -9.66 -29.29 14.51
C VAL A 97 -10.62 -28.21 14.02
N ALA A 98 -10.07 -27.20 13.36
CA ALA A 98 -10.84 -26.18 12.66
C ALA A 98 -10.32 -26.00 11.24
N SER A 99 -11.24 -25.72 10.33
CA SER A 99 -11.00 -25.39 8.93
C SER A 99 -12.05 -24.41 8.42
N GLU A 100 -11.80 -23.76 7.31
CA GLU A 100 -12.81 -23.01 6.56
C GLU A 100 -13.76 -23.93 5.77
N LEU A 101 -13.45 -25.20 5.66
CA LEU A 101 -14.34 -26.22 5.10
C LEU A 101 -15.53 -26.44 6.03
N ASN A 102 -16.63 -26.93 5.48
CA ASN A 102 -17.82 -27.27 6.23
C ASN A 102 -17.63 -28.62 6.93
N LEU A 103 -17.75 -28.63 8.25
CA LEU A 103 -17.73 -29.86 9.05
C LEU A 103 -19.00 -30.68 8.76
N LYS A 104 -18.85 -31.92 8.29
CA LYS A 104 -19.95 -32.84 7.96
C LYS A 104 -20.25 -33.79 9.11
N SER A 105 -19.24 -34.35 9.74
CA SER A 105 -19.38 -35.24 10.88
C SER A 105 -18.11 -35.29 11.72
N THR A 106 -18.29 -35.67 12.98
CA THR A 106 -17.22 -35.97 13.91
C THR A 106 -17.47 -37.35 14.50
N GLN A 107 -16.47 -38.21 14.45
CA GLN A 107 -16.47 -39.52 15.12
C GLN A 107 -15.49 -39.42 16.28
N ILE A 108 -16.00 -39.64 17.48
CA ILE A 108 -15.23 -39.57 18.73
C ILE A 108 -15.02 -41.00 19.24
N ASN A 109 -13.75 -41.38 19.36
CA ASN A 109 -13.34 -42.65 19.96
C ASN A 109 -12.43 -42.34 21.16
N GLN A 110 -12.23 -43.34 22.05
CA GLN A 110 -11.43 -43.16 23.27
C GLN A 110 -10.00 -42.68 23.09
N GLU A 111 -9.40 -42.92 21.93
CA GLU A 111 -7.99 -42.54 21.65
C GLU A 111 -7.85 -41.48 20.55
N LYS A 112 -8.78 -41.44 19.62
CA LYS A 112 -8.67 -40.64 18.40
C LYS A 112 -10.02 -40.05 17.98
N ASN A 113 -9.99 -38.82 17.48
CA ASN A 113 -11.14 -38.15 16.90
C ASN A 113 -10.94 -38.02 15.37
N THR A 114 -11.98 -38.38 14.61
CA THR A 114 -11.97 -38.22 13.15
C THR A 114 -13.00 -37.16 12.76
N PHE A 115 -12.54 -36.14 12.05
CA PHE A 115 -13.34 -35.04 11.54
C PHE A 115 -13.45 -35.16 10.02
N LYS A 116 -14.67 -35.05 9.48
CA LYS A 116 -14.93 -35.06 8.04
C LYS A 116 -15.38 -33.67 7.60
N PHE A 117 -14.63 -33.07 6.69
CA PHE A 117 -14.92 -31.75 6.14
C PHE A 117 -15.14 -31.81 4.64
N SER A 118 -15.91 -30.88 4.10
CA SER A 118 -16.03 -30.70 2.66
C SER A 118 -16.19 -29.23 2.28
N GLY A 119 -15.78 -28.87 1.06
CA GLY A 119 -15.96 -27.54 0.49
C GLY A 119 -15.80 -27.54 -1.02
N LYS A 120 -16.60 -26.73 -1.70
CA LYS A 120 -16.55 -26.51 -3.15
C LYS A 120 -15.84 -25.20 -3.46
N LYS A 121 -15.29 -25.07 -4.67
CA LYS A 121 -14.59 -23.87 -5.17
C LYS A 121 -13.51 -23.37 -4.20
N ARG A 122 -12.64 -24.27 -3.71
CA ARG A 122 -11.55 -23.93 -2.77
C ARG A 122 -10.23 -23.76 -3.51
N MET A 123 -9.51 -22.70 -3.24
CA MET A 123 -8.16 -22.45 -3.76
C MET A 123 -7.08 -22.91 -2.77
N ASP A 124 -7.46 -23.19 -1.53
CA ASP A 124 -6.62 -23.75 -0.47
C ASP A 124 -7.47 -24.48 0.57
N CYS A 125 -6.78 -25.24 1.42
CA CYS A 125 -7.38 -25.91 2.57
C CYS A 125 -6.54 -25.62 3.81
N ARG A 126 -6.95 -24.58 4.56
CA ARG A 126 -6.33 -24.24 5.83
C ARG A 126 -6.87 -25.11 6.94
N LEU A 127 -5.94 -25.57 7.77
CA LEU A 127 -6.25 -26.47 8.88
C LEU A 127 -5.54 -25.97 10.14
N TYR A 128 -6.29 -25.83 11.21
CA TYR A 128 -5.73 -25.51 12.50
C TYR A 128 -6.11 -26.59 13.52
N ILE A 129 -5.09 -27.13 14.18
CA ILE A 129 -5.22 -28.25 15.13
C ILE A 129 -4.61 -27.81 16.45
N LYS A 130 -5.38 -27.80 17.53
CA LYS A 130 -4.90 -27.41 18.85
C LYS A 130 -5.61 -28.16 19.98
N LYS A 131 -5.00 -28.14 21.16
CA LYS A 131 -5.57 -28.82 22.35
C LYS A 131 -6.74 -28.06 22.99
N THR A 132 -6.73 -26.73 22.89
CA THR A 132 -7.80 -25.88 23.48
C THR A 132 -8.98 -25.71 22.52
N PRO A 133 -10.20 -25.49 22.99
CA PRO A 133 -11.36 -25.24 22.14
C PRO A 133 -11.18 -23.98 21.27
N PHE A 134 -11.84 -23.97 20.10
CA PHE A 134 -11.99 -22.77 19.29
C PHE A 134 -13.18 -21.94 19.76
N PHE A 135 -13.03 -20.63 19.67
CA PHE A 135 -14.15 -19.71 19.86
C PHE A 135 -14.89 -19.52 18.54
N ARG A 136 -16.22 -19.63 18.56
CA ARG A 136 -17.08 -19.54 17.37
C ARG A 136 -18.20 -18.55 17.64
N PHE A 137 -18.52 -17.72 16.64
CA PHE A 137 -19.65 -16.80 16.69
C PHE A 137 -20.07 -16.42 15.26
N ASN A 138 -21.30 -15.94 15.10
CA ASN A 138 -21.85 -15.56 13.81
C ASN A 138 -21.86 -14.05 13.64
N VAL A 139 -21.50 -13.60 12.43
CA VAL A 139 -21.57 -12.21 11.99
C VAL A 139 -22.11 -12.17 10.56
N HIS A 140 -23.26 -11.52 10.34
CA HIS A 140 -23.87 -11.41 9.00
C HIS A 140 -23.93 -12.76 8.23
N ASN A 141 -24.45 -13.80 8.87
CA ASN A 141 -24.54 -15.17 8.32
C ASN A 141 -23.20 -15.88 8.08
N LEU A 142 -22.08 -15.29 8.49
CA LEU A 142 -20.76 -15.88 8.41
C LEU A 142 -20.35 -16.46 9.75
N ASN A 143 -20.00 -17.74 9.79
CA ASN A 143 -19.48 -18.39 11.00
C ASN A 143 -17.98 -18.08 11.14
N ILE A 144 -17.65 -17.27 12.13
CA ILE A 144 -16.27 -16.91 12.45
C ILE A 144 -15.67 -17.92 13.41
N ILE A 145 -14.50 -18.43 13.10
CA ILE A 145 -13.73 -19.36 13.91
C ILE A 145 -12.40 -18.70 14.29
N THR A 146 -12.17 -18.51 15.60
CA THR A 146 -10.94 -17.91 16.14
C THR A 146 -10.32 -18.79 17.22
N GLU A 147 -9.09 -18.48 17.61
CA GLU A 147 -8.39 -19.21 18.66
C GLU A 147 -9.04 -19.03 20.04
N SER A 148 -9.42 -17.79 20.36
CA SER A 148 -9.98 -17.43 21.66
C SER A 148 -10.82 -16.16 21.56
N HIS A 149 -11.67 -15.94 22.56
CA HIS A 149 -12.36 -14.67 22.73
C HIS A 149 -11.40 -13.62 23.28
N LYS A 150 -11.40 -12.42 22.69
CA LYS A 150 -10.59 -11.28 23.14
C LYS A 150 -11.44 -10.11 23.58
N LYS A 151 -11.09 -9.51 24.70
CA LYS A 151 -11.62 -8.22 25.13
C LYS A 151 -10.65 -7.13 24.64
N ILE A 152 -11.14 -6.23 23.78
CA ILE A 152 -10.35 -5.16 23.18
C ILE A 152 -10.79 -3.84 23.80
N SER A 153 -10.08 -3.40 24.82
CA SER A 153 -10.48 -2.23 25.62
C SER A 153 -11.94 -2.36 26.10
N ASN A 154 -12.79 -1.41 25.75
CA ASN A 154 -14.21 -1.41 26.12
C ASN A 154 -15.11 -2.12 25.09
N LEU A 155 -14.55 -2.59 23.95
CA LEU A 155 -15.31 -3.25 22.90
C LEU A 155 -15.15 -4.77 22.97
N ASN A 156 -16.22 -5.46 22.60
CA ASN A 156 -16.18 -6.88 22.35
C ASN A 156 -15.58 -7.15 20.97
N GLN A 157 -14.77 -8.17 20.84
CA GLN A 157 -14.23 -8.68 19.58
C GLN A 157 -15.32 -8.85 18.51
N ILE A 158 -16.49 -9.34 18.89
CA ILE A 158 -17.64 -9.57 18.01
C ILE A 158 -18.09 -8.27 17.34
N ASP A 159 -18.12 -7.15 18.06
CA ASP A 159 -18.56 -5.86 17.52
C ASP A 159 -17.56 -5.30 16.50
N VAL A 160 -16.26 -5.53 16.71
CA VAL A 160 -15.23 -5.18 15.73
C VAL A 160 -15.40 -6.03 14.47
N PHE A 161 -15.65 -7.33 14.59
CA PHE A 161 -15.94 -8.19 13.44
C PHE A 161 -17.21 -7.74 12.69
N LYS A 162 -18.30 -7.42 13.39
CA LYS A 162 -19.53 -6.90 12.77
C LYS A 162 -19.25 -5.65 11.94
N LYS A 163 -18.50 -4.71 12.49
CA LYS A 163 -18.12 -3.46 11.80
C LYS A 163 -17.28 -3.73 10.55
N VAL A 164 -16.23 -4.53 10.68
CA VAL A 164 -15.29 -4.80 9.57
C VAL A 164 -15.94 -5.65 8.49
N VAL A 165 -16.64 -6.73 8.85
CA VAL A 165 -17.36 -7.59 7.89
C VAL A 165 -18.47 -6.82 7.19
N GLY A 166 -19.24 -6.00 7.92
CA GLY A 166 -20.28 -5.14 7.35
C GLY A 166 -19.72 -4.17 6.32
N PHE A 167 -18.57 -3.54 6.62
CA PHE A 167 -17.87 -2.68 5.67
C PHE A 167 -17.42 -3.46 4.42
N LEU A 168 -16.78 -4.62 4.59
CA LEU A 168 -16.29 -5.42 3.47
C LEU A 168 -17.43 -5.93 2.58
N ASN A 169 -18.54 -6.37 3.17
CA ASN A 169 -19.73 -6.78 2.42
C ASN A 169 -20.32 -5.62 1.60
N ALA A 170 -20.28 -4.40 2.13
CA ALA A 170 -20.72 -3.22 1.40
C ALA A 170 -19.80 -2.86 0.23
N LYS A 171 -18.47 -3.00 0.40
CA LYS A 171 -17.45 -2.52 -0.54
C LYS A 171 -16.97 -3.57 -1.55
N LEU A 172 -16.99 -4.85 -1.20
CA LEU A 172 -16.54 -5.93 -2.08
C LEU A 172 -17.69 -6.84 -2.49
N GLU A 173 -18.27 -7.55 -1.60
CA GLU A 173 -19.42 -8.47 -1.65
C GLU A 173 -19.42 -9.32 -0.39
N THR A 174 -20.49 -10.10 -0.19
CA THR A 174 -20.53 -11.06 0.92
C THR A 174 -19.46 -12.13 0.75
N TYR A 175 -18.86 -12.54 1.86
CA TYR A 175 -17.87 -13.62 1.82
C TYR A 175 -18.47 -14.90 1.23
N PRO A 176 -17.86 -15.52 0.21
CA PRO A 176 -18.53 -16.56 -0.58
C PRO A 176 -18.53 -17.95 0.07
N GLN A 177 -18.20 -18.06 1.34
CA GLN A 177 -18.12 -19.31 2.10
C GLN A 177 -18.80 -19.16 3.46
N ASP A 178 -19.31 -20.26 4.02
CA ASP A 178 -20.06 -20.26 5.28
C ASP A 178 -19.17 -20.02 6.51
N ASN A 179 -17.90 -20.45 6.43
CA ASN A 179 -16.95 -20.36 7.53
C ASN A 179 -15.75 -19.50 7.18
N LEU A 180 -15.31 -18.69 8.13
CA LEU A 180 -14.08 -17.92 8.08
C LEU A 180 -13.21 -18.24 9.28
N LEU A 181 -12.05 -18.84 9.01
CA LEU A 181 -11.03 -19.14 10.03
C LEU A 181 -10.00 -18.02 10.05
N ILE A 182 -9.86 -17.35 11.20
CA ILE A 182 -8.86 -16.33 11.43
C ILE A 182 -8.21 -16.53 12.80
N THR A 183 -6.90 -16.66 12.80
CA THR A 183 -6.11 -16.95 13.99
C THR A 183 -5.26 -15.74 14.39
N ASP A 184 -4.72 -15.77 15.60
CA ASP A 184 -3.74 -14.78 16.06
C ASP A 184 -2.49 -14.78 15.19
N THR A 185 -2.11 -15.95 14.69
CA THR A 185 -1.02 -16.08 13.73
C THR A 185 -1.31 -15.31 12.45
N ASP A 186 -2.54 -15.39 11.91
CA ASP A 186 -2.94 -14.60 10.73
C ASP A 186 -2.87 -13.10 11.01
N LEU A 187 -3.39 -12.64 12.14
CA LEU A 187 -3.40 -11.23 12.51
C LEU A 187 -1.97 -10.65 12.67
N ASN A 188 -1.03 -11.46 13.13
CA ASN A 188 0.34 -11.03 13.36
C ASN A 188 1.24 -11.20 12.14
N LYS A 189 0.88 -12.07 11.20
CA LYS A 189 1.70 -12.39 10.02
C LYS A 189 1.86 -11.22 9.06
N TYR A 190 0.84 -10.39 8.93
CA TYR A 190 0.81 -9.25 7.99
C TYR A 190 0.54 -7.94 8.72
N PRO A 191 1.44 -7.49 9.58
CA PRO A 191 1.24 -6.25 10.32
C PRO A 191 1.12 -5.06 9.37
N ILE A 192 0.38 -4.03 9.78
CA ILE A 192 0.42 -2.74 9.12
C ILE A 192 1.72 -2.06 9.52
N TYR A 193 2.52 -1.67 8.52
CA TYR A 193 3.80 -1.03 8.76
C TYR A 193 3.65 0.21 9.65
N GLY A 194 4.48 0.30 10.68
CA GLY A 194 4.46 1.40 11.65
C GLY A 194 3.52 1.21 12.85
N LEU A 195 2.48 0.36 12.77
CA LEU A 195 1.55 0.18 13.91
C LEU A 195 2.10 -0.68 15.05
N ASN A 196 2.90 -1.69 14.73
CA ASN A 196 3.32 -2.73 15.67
C ASN A 196 4.80 -2.63 16.08
N ILE A 197 5.52 -1.59 15.62
CA ILE A 197 6.96 -1.44 15.88
C ILE A 197 7.23 -0.87 17.28
N ILE A 198 6.31 -0.05 17.78
CA ILE A 198 6.48 0.65 19.06
C ILE A 198 5.83 -0.19 20.18
N PRO A 199 6.51 -0.41 21.31
CA PRO A 199 5.92 -1.11 22.46
C PRO A 199 4.58 -0.50 22.90
N ASP A 200 3.67 -1.31 23.41
CA ASP A 200 2.29 -0.90 23.71
C ASP A 200 2.17 0.28 24.68
N PHE A 201 3.11 0.41 25.63
CA PHE A 201 3.12 1.53 26.59
C PHE A 201 3.49 2.88 25.98
N LEU A 202 4.25 2.87 24.86
CA LEU A 202 4.58 4.05 24.06
C LEU A 202 3.72 4.16 22.80
N ALA A 203 2.83 3.20 22.57
CA ALA A 203 2.08 3.11 21.31
C ALA A 203 1.23 4.37 21.09
N PRO A 204 1.45 5.07 19.96
CA PRO A 204 0.71 6.30 19.66
C PRO A 204 -0.76 6.05 19.34
N PHE A 205 -1.14 4.81 19.00
CA PHE A 205 -2.48 4.42 18.59
C PHE A 205 -3.22 3.63 19.67
N SER A 206 -4.54 3.72 19.68
CA SER A 206 -5.37 2.92 20.58
C SER A 206 -5.29 1.42 20.24
N LYS A 207 -5.47 0.56 21.25
CA LYS A 207 -5.51 -0.90 21.05
C LYS A 207 -6.62 -1.29 20.06
N GLN A 208 -7.76 -0.61 20.12
CA GLN A 208 -8.88 -0.81 19.21
C GLN A 208 -8.48 -0.52 17.77
N PHE A 209 -7.91 0.65 17.48
CA PHE A 209 -7.50 1.05 16.14
C PHE A 209 -6.50 0.04 15.54
N LYS A 210 -5.49 -0.37 16.33
CA LYS A 210 -4.50 -1.37 15.89
C LYS A 210 -5.16 -2.72 15.56
N TYR A 211 -6.00 -3.22 16.45
CA TYR A 211 -6.68 -4.50 16.24
C TYR A 211 -7.63 -4.44 15.03
N GLU A 212 -8.45 -3.41 14.94
CA GLU A 212 -9.43 -3.20 13.88
C GLU A 212 -8.78 -3.12 12.50
N LEU A 213 -7.67 -2.37 12.36
CA LEU A 213 -6.94 -2.30 11.09
C LEU A 213 -6.21 -3.60 10.73
N ASN A 214 -5.64 -4.30 11.71
CA ASN A 214 -5.03 -5.60 11.46
C ASN A 214 -6.10 -6.63 11.03
N LEU A 215 -7.25 -6.63 11.68
CA LEU A 215 -8.38 -7.47 11.29
C LEU A 215 -8.86 -7.11 9.88
N LEU A 216 -9.11 -5.82 9.60
CA LEU A 216 -9.52 -5.35 8.28
C LEU A 216 -8.55 -5.81 7.19
N LYS A 217 -7.25 -5.60 7.38
CA LYS A 217 -6.24 -6.01 6.39
C LYS A 217 -6.30 -7.51 6.09
N ASN A 218 -6.35 -8.33 7.13
CA ASN A 218 -6.39 -9.78 6.97
C ASN A 218 -7.70 -10.25 6.33
N LEU A 219 -8.84 -9.71 6.76
CA LEU A 219 -10.13 -10.03 6.15
C LEU A 219 -10.21 -9.56 4.70
N THR A 220 -9.73 -8.35 4.38
CA THR A 220 -9.70 -7.86 2.98
C THR A 220 -8.92 -8.80 2.09
N ARG A 221 -7.76 -9.29 2.53
CA ARG A 221 -6.97 -10.30 1.78
C ARG A 221 -7.74 -11.59 1.56
N LEU A 222 -8.42 -12.09 2.59
CA LEU A 222 -9.23 -13.32 2.49
C LEU A 222 -10.40 -13.11 1.52
N TYR A 223 -11.13 -12.00 1.63
CA TYR A 223 -12.21 -11.64 0.72
C TYR A 223 -11.72 -11.58 -0.73
N LEU A 224 -10.67 -10.81 -0.99
CA LEU A 224 -10.10 -10.69 -2.33
C LEU A 224 -9.60 -12.03 -2.86
N LYS A 225 -8.91 -12.83 -2.05
CA LYS A 225 -8.44 -14.16 -2.45
C LYS A 225 -9.59 -15.10 -2.83
N ARG A 226 -10.76 -14.97 -2.20
CA ARG A 226 -11.93 -15.83 -2.49
C ARG A 226 -12.75 -15.33 -3.68
N HIS A 227 -12.77 -14.02 -3.92
CA HIS A 227 -13.51 -13.42 -5.03
C HIS A 227 -12.67 -13.30 -6.31
N LEU A 228 -11.39 -12.92 -6.20
CA LEU A 228 -10.54 -12.72 -7.36
C LEU A 228 -9.96 -14.04 -7.86
N LYS A 229 -10.33 -14.43 -9.07
CA LYS A 229 -9.67 -15.51 -9.80
C LYS A 229 -8.54 -14.91 -10.63
N ILE A 230 -7.43 -14.62 -10.00
CA ILE A 230 -6.24 -14.04 -10.64
C ILE A 230 -5.06 -15.01 -10.58
N ASN A 231 -4.12 -14.83 -11.49
CA ASN A 231 -2.77 -15.33 -11.30
C ASN A 231 -2.06 -14.42 -10.27
N PRO A 232 -1.84 -14.86 -9.03
CA PRO A 232 -1.36 -13.98 -7.95
C PRO A 232 0.08 -13.53 -8.15
N ARG A 233 0.82 -14.07 -9.12
CA ARG A 233 2.17 -13.69 -9.46
C ARG A 233 2.20 -12.66 -10.58
N GLU A 234 1.48 -12.92 -11.66
CA GLU A 234 1.43 -12.03 -12.83
C GLU A 234 0.53 -10.81 -12.59
N GLU A 235 -0.61 -10.99 -11.92
CA GLU A 235 -1.60 -9.93 -11.66
C GLU A 235 -1.55 -9.44 -10.19
N TYR A 236 -0.38 -9.46 -9.59
CA TYR A 236 -0.18 -9.11 -8.18
C TYR A 236 -0.69 -7.71 -7.83
N TRP A 237 -0.52 -6.73 -8.73
CA TRP A 237 -0.91 -5.36 -8.49
C TRP A 237 -2.43 -5.19 -8.28
N LEU A 238 -3.27 -6.00 -8.98
CA LEU A 238 -4.72 -5.95 -8.81
C LEU A 238 -5.13 -6.28 -7.38
N GLN A 239 -4.68 -7.44 -6.87
CA GLN A 239 -4.99 -7.83 -5.50
C GLN A 239 -4.42 -6.85 -4.48
N ALA A 240 -3.16 -6.49 -4.62
CA ALA A 240 -2.46 -5.62 -3.68
C ALA A 240 -2.98 -4.18 -3.72
N GLY A 241 -3.34 -3.68 -4.91
CA GLY A 241 -3.96 -2.37 -5.11
C GLY A 241 -5.34 -2.30 -4.48
N PHE A 242 -6.21 -3.27 -4.75
CA PHE A 242 -7.54 -3.33 -4.16
C PHE A 242 -7.48 -3.46 -2.63
N GLU A 243 -6.59 -4.32 -2.10
CA GLU A 243 -6.38 -4.44 -0.65
C GLU A 243 -6.10 -3.08 -0.01
N ASN A 244 -5.09 -2.36 -0.52
CA ASN A 244 -4.68 -1.11 0.11
C ASN A 244 -5.65 0.04 -0.18
N PHE A 245 -6.30 0.06 -1.34
CA PHE A 245 -7.37 1.00 -1.65
C PHE A 245 -8.53 0.89 -0.65
N ILE A 246 -9.00 -0.34 -0.36
CA ILE A 246 -10.05 -0.61 0.62
C ILE A 246 -9.62 -0.20 2.05
N LEU A 247 -8.36 -0.48 2.43
CA LEU A 247 -7.82 -0.03 3.71
C LEU A 247 -7.84 1.51 3.83
N MET A 248 -7.43 2.22 2.78
CA MET A 248 -7.43 3.68 2.76
C MET A 248 -8.85 4.24 2.87
N LYS A 249 -9.82 3.65 2.16
CA LYS A 249 -11.24 4.04 2.24
C LYS A 249 -11.84 3.78 3.63
N TYR A 250 -11.47 2.68 4.28
CA TYR A 250 -11.90 2.40 5.65
C TYR A 250 -11.43 3.47 6.64
N VAL A 251 -10.13 3.84 6.57
CA VAL A 251 -9.57 4.90 7.42
C VAL A 251 -10.22 6.25 7.12
N GLU A 252 -10.46 6.57 5.86
CA GLU A 252 -11.13 7.80 5.45
C GLU A 252 -12.57 7.89 5.99
N GLN A 253 -13.29 6.78 6.01
CA GLN A 253 -14.67 6.70 6.49
C GLN A 253 -14.79 6.73 8.02
N PHE A 254 -13.96 5.95 8.74
CA PHE A 254 -14.14 5.72 10.17
C PHE A 254 -13.11 6.42 11.06
N TYR A 255 -11.97 6.84 10.49
CA TYR A 255 -10.82 7.41 11.20
C TYR A 255 -10.24 8.62 10.46
N LYS A 256 -11.12 9.46 9.90
CA LYS A 256 -10.78 10.62 9.05
C LYS A 256 -9.77 11.57 9.69
N ASP A 257 -9.80 11.72 11.00
CA ASP A 257 -8.95 12.66 11.75
C ASP A 257 -7.76 11.98 12.43
N GLU A 258 -7.63 10.64 12.29
CA GLU A 258 -6.49 9.91 12.86
C GLU A 258 -5.18 10.41 12.23
N LYS A 259 -4.20 10.74 13.10
CA LYS A 259 -2.93 11.30 12.68
C LYS A 259 -1.88 10.21 12.42
N LEU A 260 -0.94 10.50 11.52
CA LEU A 260 0.15 9.57 11.19
C LEU A 260 0.95 9.12 12.43
N ILE A 261 1.15 10.03 13.37
CA ILE A 261 1.85 9.75 14.64
C ILE A 261 0.89 9.61 15.83
N GLY A 262 -0.41 9.41 15.56
CA GLY A 262 -1.44 9.17 16.58
C GLY A 262 -1.45 10.23 17.68
N LYS A 263 -1.52 9.79 18.94
CA LYS A 263 -1.55 10.68 20.12
C LYS A 263 -0.35 11.61 20.26
N LEU A 264 0.80 11.24 19.69
CA LEU A 264 2.00 12.08 19.71
C LEU A 264 1.81 13.41 18.99
N SER A 265 0.85 13.50 18.05
CA SER A 265 0.47 14.73 17.35
C SER A 265 -0.01 15.86 18.29
N ASN A 266 -0.52 15.49 19.47
CA ASN A 266 -1.05 16.44 20.46
C ASN A 266 -0.02 16.89 21.51
N VAL A 267 1.21 16.34 21.48
CA VAL A 267 2.27 16.71 22.41
C VAL A 267 2.69 18.16 22.15
N TRP A 268 2.82 18.95 23.22
CA TRP A 268 3.03 20.41 23.17
C TRP A 268 4.19 20.81 22.23
N GLY A 269 5.33 20.21 22.25
CA GLY A 269 6.45 20.55 21.35
C GLY A 269 6.25 20.09 19.90
N ILE A 270 5.40 19.09 19.65
CA ILE A 270 5.26 18.42 18.35
C ILE A 270 4.07 18.97 17.53
N LYS A 271 2.98 19.39 18.18
CA LYS A 271 1.71 19.77 17.52
C LYS A 271 1.84 20.90 16.48
N SER A 272 2.87 21.74 16.60
CA SER A 272 3.11 22.84 15.65
C SER A 272 3.76 22.38 14.35
N TYR A 273 4.39 21.21 14.33
CA TYR A 273 5.10 20.66 13.18
C TYR A 273 4.15 20.05 12.14
N ASN A 274 4.57 20.05 10.89
CA ASN A 274 3.79 19.44 9.80
C ASN A 274 3.63 17.94 9.99
N LEU A 275 4.63 17.26 10.60
CA LEU A 275 4.54 15.85 10.96
C LEU A 275 3.28 15.54 11.81
N ALA A 276 2.95 16.43 12.77
CA ALA A 276 1.76 16.26 13.60
C ALA A 276 0.44 16.51 12.86
N LYS A 277 0.48 17.21 11.72
CA LYS A 277 -0.69 17.51 10.90
C LYS A 277 -1.03 16.39 9.91
N LEU A 278 -0.06 15.54 9.57
CA LEU A 278 -0.26 14.44 8.63
C LEU A 278 -1.33 13.48 9.14
N LYS A 279 -2.21 13.07 8.22
CA LYS A 279 -3.23 12.05 8.46
C LYS A 279 -2.62 10.65 8.33
N PHE A 280 -3.29 9.66 8.88
CA PHE A 280 -2.82 8.28 8.83
C PHE A 280 -2.56 7.80 7.38
N ASN A 281 -3.42 8.15 6.44
CA ASN A 281 -3.26 7.76 5.04
C ASN A 281 -2.09 8.47 4.32
N ASP A 282 -1.51 9.54 4.86
CA ASP A 282 -0.35 10.21 4.27
C ASP A 282 0.91 9.31 4.26
N GLN A 283 0.93 8.22 5.04
CA GLN A 283 2.02 7.24 5.00
C GLN A 283 2.20 6.60 3.62
N TYR A 284 1.10 6.39 2.88
CA TYR A 284 1.14 5.70 1.58
C TYR A 284 1.95 6.48 0.53
N PRO A 285 1.63 7.76 0.22
CA PRO A 285 2.44 8.55 -0.70
C PRO A 285 3.85 8.80 -0.18
N LEU A 286 4.05 9.00 1.14
CA LEU A 286 5.38 9.21 1.70
C LEU A 286 6.30 7.99 1.49
N THR A 287 5.81 6.79 1.75
CA THR A 287 6.57 5.54 1.57
C THR A 287 6.85 5.27 0.09
N TYR A 288 5.85 5.41 -0.77
CA TYR A 288 6.01 5.23 -2.21
C TYR A 288 7.04 6.22 -2.78
N LEU A 289 6.90 7.51 -2.49
CA LEU A 289 7.82 8.54 -2.99
C LEU A 289 9.25 8.38 -2.46
N HIS A 290 9.43 7.77 -1.29
CA HIS A 290 10.77 7.43 -0.82
C HIS A 290 11.46 6.44 -1.77
N MET A 291 10.78 5.38 -2.20
CA MET A 291 11.33 4.42 -3.17
C MET A 291 11.59 5.04 -4.53
N VAL A 292 10.66 5.85 -5.01
CA VAL A 292 10.81 6.61 -6.26
C VAL A 292 12.06 7.50 -6.23
N ARG A 293 12.25 8.23 -5.13
CA ARG A 293 13.38 9.16 -4.96
C ARG A 293 14.72 8.46 -4.75
N THR A 294 14.72 7.19 -4.40
CA THR A 294 15.94 6.36 -4.31
C THR A 294 16.22 5.55 -5.59
N GLY A 295 15.45 5.77 -6.66
CA GLY A 295 15.64 5.06 -7.94
C GLY A 295 15.32 3.57 -7.89
N ARG A 296 14.48 3.13 -6.94
CA ARG A 296 14.16 1.71 -6.70
C ARG A 296 12.71 1.34 -7.02
N ASP A 297 11.98 2.24 -7.67
CA ASP A 297 10.61 1.96 -8.10
C ASP A 297 10.61 0.95 -9.25
N GLN A 298 9.58 0.12 -9.31
CA GLN A 298 9.36 -0.86 -10.37
C GLN A 298 7.96 -0.69 -10.97
N ALA A 299 7.79 -1.15 -12.20
CA ALA A 299 6.49 -1.20 -12.84
C ALA A 299 5.52 -2.08 -12.03
N LEU A 300 4.25 -1.72 -11.99
CA LEU A 300 3.24 -2.49 -11.25
C LEU A 300 2.93 -3.84 -11.92
N THR A 301 3.14 -3.93 -13.23
CA THR A 301 2.99 -5.15 -14.02
C THR A 301 4.18 -6.12 -13.89
N THR A 302 5.24 -5.74 -13.16
CA THR A 302 6.36 -6.64 -12.86
C THR A 302 5.83 -7.85 -12.06
N PRO A 303 6.14 -9.10 -12.48
CA PRO A 303 5.78 -10.30 -11.75
C PRO A 303 6.25 -10.23 -10.29
N LYS A 304 5.45 -10.75 -9.38
CA LYS A 304 5.70 -10.62 -7.94
C LYS A 304 7.07 -11.16 -7.50
N ASP A 305 7.55 -12.23 -8.11
CA ASP A 305 8.84 -12.86 -7.79
C ASP A 305 10.06 -12.11 -8.35
N GLU A 306 9.83 -11.16 -9.27
CA GLU A 306 10.84 -10.24 -9.80
C GLU A 306 10.87 -8.90 -9.06
N LEU A 307 9.89 -8.64 -8.20
CA LEU A 307 9.85 -7.41 -7.41
C LEU A 307 10.89 -7.44 -6.28
N LEU A 308 11.54 -6.32 -6.05
CA LEU A 308 12.32 -6.10 -4.83
C LEU A 308 11.45 -6.31 -3.60
N LYS A 309 12.00 -6.90 -2.54
CA LYS A 309 11.27 -7.24 -1.31
C LYS A 309 10.51 -6.05 -0.71
N PHE A 310 11.09 -4.86 -0.74
CA PHE A 310 10.42 -3.66 -0.25
C PHE A 310 9.27 -3.25 -1.17
N ASN A 311 9.41 -3.38 -2.50
CA ASN A 311 8.34 -3.11 -3.45
C ASN A 311 7.19 -4.10 -3.25
N THR A 312 7.47 -5.40 -3.16
CA THR A 312 6.47 -6.42 -2.86
C THR A 312 5.71 -6.13 -1.57
N ASN A 313 6.41 -5.73 -0.51
CA ASN A 313 5.78 -5.57 0.80
C ASN A 313 5.04 -4.24 0.98
N LEU A 314 5.52 -3.16 0.36
CA LEU A 314 5.02 -1.80 0.59
C LEU A 314 4.83 -0.99 -0.68
N SER A 315 5.90 -0.66 -1.42
CA SER A 315 5.88 0.39 -2.43
C SER A 315 4.92 0.11 -3.58
N SER A 316 4.97 -1.09 -4.19
CA SER A 316 4.07 -1.44 -5.31
C SER A 316 2.61 -1.49 -4.89
N LYS A 317 2.32 -1.98 -3.68
CA LYS A 317 0.95 -1.97 -3.11
C LYS A 317 0.42 -0.56 -2.96
N TYR A 318 1.26 0.33 -2.44
CA TYR A 318 0.88 1.72 -2.21
C TYR A 318 0.75 2.49 -3.52
N LYS A 319 1.69 2.29 -4.46
CA LYS A 319 1.59 2.85 -5.82
C LYS A 319 0.28 2.45 -6.51
N ALA A 320 -0.09 1.16 -6.43
CA ALA A 320 -1.33 0.65 -7.01
C ALA A 320 -2.58 1.31 -6.41
N ALA A 321 -2.66 1.38 -5.07
CA ALA A 321 -3.79 2.02 -4.38
C ALA A 321 -3.87 3.54 -4.65
N LEU A 322 -2.73 4.23 -4.64
CA LEU A 322 -2.65 5.65 -5.00
C LEU A 322 -3.09 5.89 -6.44
N GLY A 323 -2.73 4.98 -7.36
CA GLY A 323 -3.17 5.04 -8.74
C GLY A 323 -4.68 4.89 -8.90
N LEU A 324 -5.31 4.01 -8.11
CA LEU A 324 -6.78 3.87 -8.08
C LEU A 324 -7.46 5.12 -7.52
N LEU A 325 -6.92 5.73 -6.46
CA LEU A 325 -7.43 7.01 -5.92
C LEU A 325 -7.24 8.17 -6.91
N TYR A 326 -6.14 8.19 -7.63
CA TYR A 326 -5.89 9.16 -8.69
C TYR A 326 -6.89 9.01 -9.84
N LEU A 327 -7.17 7.76 -10.25
CA LEU A 327 -8.17 7.46 -11.25
C LEU A 327 -9.57 7.89 -10.80
N GLU A 328 -9.93 7.61 -9.55
CA GLU A 328 -11.21 8.02 -8.95
C GLU A 328 -11.37 9.54 -8.95
N ASP A 329 -10.33 10.29 -8.55
CA ASP A 329 -10.37 11.76 -8.53
C ASP A 329 -10.49 12.37 -9.95
N LEU A 330 -9.87 11.73 -10.97
CA LEU A 330 -10.03 12.14 -12.37
C LEU A 330 -11.44 11.92 -12.91
N ILE A 331 -12.08 10.82 -12.53
CA ILE A 331 -13.36 10.41 -13.09
C ILE A 331 -14.51 11.30 -12.57
N GLU A 332 -14.46 11.73 -11.33
CA GLU A 332 -15.38 12.66 -10.64
C GLU A 332 -16.87 12.20 -10.56
N ASP A 333 -17.36 11.46 -11.56
CA ASP A 333 -18.78 11.10 -11.72
C ASP A 333 -19.18 9.75 -11.13
N SER A 334 -18.21 8.89 -10.79
CA SER A 334 -18.46 7.53 -10.34
C SER A 334 -17.38 7.06 -9.36
N SER A 335 -17.78 6.23 -8.42
CA SER A 335 -16.84 5.63 -7.48
C SER A 335 -16.09 4.46 -8.12
N VAL A 336 -14.78 4.55 -8.20
CA VAL A 336 -13.91 3.41 -8.59
C VAL A 336 -14.15 2.21 -7.65
N GLU A 337 -14.55 2.47 -6.43
CA GLU A 337 -14.92 1.48 -5.44
C GLU A 337 -16.14 0.65 -5.90
N GLU A 338 -17.21 1.29 -6.39
CA GLU A 338 -18.37 0.60 -6.94
C GLU A 338 -18.02 -0.21 -8.20
N TRP A 339 -17.09 0.29 -8.99
CA TRP A 339 -16.61 -0.42 -10.17
C TRP A 339 -15.77 -1.65 -9.82
N ILE A 340 -14.93 -1.58 -8.79
CA ILE A 340 -14.20 -2.75 -8.26
C ILE A 340 -15.20 -3.81 -7.79
N LYS A 341 -16.21 -3.40 -7.02
CA LYS A 341 -17.27 -4.31 -6.55
C LYS A 341 -18.00 -4.98 -7.73
N SER A 342 -18.47 -4.19 -8.69
CA SER A 342 -19.18 -4.69 -9.85
C SER A 342 -18.31 -5.58 -10.74
N PHE A 343 -17.03 -5.22 -10.91
CA PHE A 343 -16.06 -6.01 -11.67
C PHE A 343 -15.84 -7.40 -11.05
N ILE A 344 -15.73 -7.46 -9.73
CA ILE A 344 -15.60 -8.73 -9.00
C ILE A 344 -16.83 -9.62 -9.26
N ASN A 345 -18.03 -9.05 -9.29
CA ASN A 345 -19.28 -9.79 -9.47
C ASN A 345 -19.53 -10.27 -10.90
N GLU A 346 -19.26 -9.42 -11.89
CA GLU A 346 -19.49 -9.76 -13.31
C GLU A 346 -18.58 -10.89 -13.81
N THR A 347 -17.52 -11.19 -13.08
CA THR A 347 -16.46 -12.10 -13.53
C THR A 347 -16.46 -13.46 -12.82
N ASP A 348 -17.56 -13.88 -12.21
CA ASP A 348 -17.65 -15.06 -11.31
C ASP A 348 -17.03 -16.38 -11.85
N GLN A 349 -16.72 -16.47 -13.15
CA GLN A 349 -16.14 -17.69 -13.72
C GLN A 349 -14.88 -17.49 -14.57
N LYS A 350 -14.40 -16.26 -14.80
CA LYS A 350 -13.29 -15.98 -15.69
C LYS A 350 -12.06 -15.48 -14.94
N LEU A 351 -10.88 -15.87 -15.40
CA LEU A 351 -9.61 -15.33 -14.90
C LEU A 351 -9.60 -13.79 -15.07
N LEU A 352 -9.34 -13.08 -13.99
CA LEU A 352 -9.22 -11.62 -13.99
C LEU A 352 -7.82 -11.22 -14.40
N THR A 353 -7.72 -10.33 -15.38
CA THR A 353 -6.46 -9.78 -15.86
C THR A 353 -6.53 -8.26 -15.93
N THR A 354 -5.39 -7.62 -15.98
CA THR A 354 -5.25 -6.18 -16.22
C THR A 354 -6.04 -5.74 -17.44
N ASP A 355 -5.99 -6.48 -18.57
CA ASP A 355 -6.70 -6.14 -19.80
C ASP A 355 -8.22 -6.22 -19.65
N ARG A 356 -8.72 -7.20 -18.91
CA ARG A 356 -10.16 -7.28 -18.59
C ARG A 356 -10.61 -6.12 -17.72
N PHE A 357 -9.82 -5.77 -16.72
CA PHE A 357 -10.12 -4.62 -15.88
C PHE A 357 -10.11 -3.31 -16.70
N LYS A 358 -9.12 -3.14 -17.59
CA LYS A 358 -9.08 -2.01 -18.56
C LYS A 358 -10.32 -1.94 -19.43
N THR A 359 -10.68 -3.07 -20.04
CA THR A 359 -11.87 -3.17 -20.91
C THR A 359 -13.15 -2.85 -20.14
N TYR A 360 -13.29 -3.40 -18.94
CA TYR A 360 -14.43 -3.15 -18.07
C TYR A 360 -14.53 -1.66 -17.70
N LEU A 361 -13.47 -1.03 -17.25
CA LEU A 361 -13.47 0.39 -16.88
C LEU A 361 -13.82 1.30 -18.06
N LYS A 362 -13.39 0.95 -19.28
CA LYS A 362 -13.76 1.68 -20.51
C LYS A 362 -15.27 1.65 -20.79
N THR A 363 -16.02 0.68 -20.28
CA THR A 363 -17.49 0.67 -20.39
C THR A 363 -18.15 1.59 -19.35
N LYS A 364 -17.44 1.98 -18.29
CA LYS A 364 -18.00 2.76 -17.17
C LYS A 364 -17.72 4.26 -17.28
N THR A 365 -16.76 4.69 -18.10
CA THR A 365 -16.41 6.10 -18.24
C THR A 365 -16.06 6.47 -19.69
N SER A 366 -16.44 7.68 -20.08
CA SER A 366 -16.00 8.30 -21.34
C SER A 366 -14.65 9.02 -21.23
N LYS A 367 -14.12 9.20 -20.01
CA LYS A 367 -12.81 9.85 -19.79
C LYS A 367 -11.68 8.97 -20.28
N ASP A 368 -10.60 9.57 -20.77
CA ASP A 368 -9.41 8.84 -21.21
C ASP A 368 -8.66 8.27 -20.00
N ILE A 369 -8.76 6.95 -19.84
CA ILE A 369 -8.07 6.19 -18.79
C ILE A 369 -6.86 5.40 -19.33
N ASN A 370 -6.50 5.54 -20.61
CA ASN A 370 -5.38 4.80 -21.19
C ASN A 370 -4.04 5.10 -20.50
N TRP A 371 -3.82 6.34 -20.08
CA TRP A 371 -2.63 6.73 -19.33
C TRP A 371 -2.37 5.85 -18.11
N PHE A 372 -3.44 5.39 -17.44
CA PHE A 372 -3.32 4.53 -16.26
C PHE A 372 -2.73 3.17 -16.63
N PHE A 373 -3.27 2.53 -17.68
CA PHE A 373 -2.87 1.20 -18.10
C PHE A 373 -1.59 1.19 -18.95
N ASP A 374 -1.43 2.18 -19.82
CA ASP A 374 -0.36 2.19 -20.83
C ASP A 374 0.89 2.97 -20.37
N SER A 375 0.84 3.62 -19.20
CA SER A 375 1.99 4.34 -18.63
C SER A 375 2.12 4.08 -17.12
N TYR A 376 1.13 4.44 -16.32
CA TYR A 376 1.25 4.37 -14.85
C TYR A 376 1.50 2.95 -14.32
N LEU A 377 0.85 1.93 -14.89
CA LEU A 377 1.04 0.53 -14.49
C LEU A 377 2.32 -0.11 -15.05
N VAL A 378 2.60 0.12 -16.33
CA VAL A 378 3.65 -0.60 -17.06
C VAL A 378 5.02 0.03 -16.96
N ASP A 379 5.10 1.23 -16.38
CA ASP A 379 6.31 2.01 -16.34
C ASP A 379 6.72 2.39 -14.91
N SER A 380 8.02 2.53 -14.68
CA SER A 380 8.58 3.12 -13.46
C SER A 380 8.82 4.62 -13.59
N GLN A 381 8.51 5.21 -14.76
CA GLN A 381 8.66 6.64 -14.99
C GLN A 381 7.74 7.47 -14.12
N GLN A 382 8.28 8.53 -13.55
CA GLN A 382 7.59 9.33 -12.57
C GLN A 382 6.83 10.49 -13.21
N ILE A 383 5.70 10.83 -12.63
CA ILE A 383 4.94 12.03 -12.93
C ILE A 383 5.59 13.21 -12.20
N ASP A 384 5.94 14.26 -12.93
CA ASP A 384 6.43 15.54 -12.36
C ASP A 384 6.17 16.66 -13.37
N TYR A 385 5.23 17.53 -13.06
CA TYR A 385 4.87 18.65 -13.89
C TYR A 385 5.23 19.99 -13.23
N LYS A 386 5.56 20.99 -14.03
CA LYS A 386 5.89 22.34 -13.56
C LYS A 386 5.24 23.40 -14.44
N ILE A 387 4.64 24.41 -13.83
CA ILE A 387 4.23 25.62 -14.54
C ILE A 387 5.47 26.50 -14.73
N THR A 388 5.91 26.67 -15.99
CA THR A 388 7.14 27.43 -16.31
C THR A 388 6.86 28.90 -16.54
N LYS A 389 5.77 29.25 -17.24
CA LYS A 389 5.37 30.61 -17.56
C LYS A 389 3.89 30.79 -17.23
N ALA A 390 3.52 31.95 -16.72
CA ALA A 390 2.12 32.35 -16.56
C ALA A 390 2.02 33.86 -16.82
N LYS A 391 1.00 34.27 -17.58
CA LYS A 391 0.67 35.67 -17.87
C LYS A 391 -0.84 35.82 -17.84
N SER A 392 -1.32 36.83 -17.12
CA SER A 392 -2.72 37.16 -17.03
C SER A 392 -3.03 38.35 -17.94
N THR A 393 -4.18 38.29 -18.58
CA THR A 393 -4.88 39.44 -19.20
C THR A 393 -6.16 39.69 -18.43
N LYS A 394 -6.98 40.65 -18.89
CA LYS A 394 -8.26 40.93 -18.25
C LYS A 394 -9.18 39.69 -18.22
N ASP A 395 -9.24 38.94 -19.33
CA ASP A 395 -10.21 37.86 -19.53
C ASP A 395 -9.61 36.44 -19.48
N SER A 396 -8.28 36.32 -19.62
CA SER A 396 -7.62 35.01 -19.77
C SER A 396 -6.28 34.92 -19.04
N ILE A 397 -5.95 33.73 -18.62
CA ILE A 397 -4.64 33.37 -18.10
C ILE A 397 -3.97 32.40 -19.10
N TYR A 398 -2.82 32.77 -19.58
CA TYR A 398 -1.95 31.98 -20.46
C TYR A 398 -0.84 31.38 -19.63
N PHE A 399 -0.65 30.06 -19.70
CA PHE A 399 0.41 29.42 -18.96
C PHE A 399 0.96 28.20 -19.70
N THR A 400 2.18 27.81 -19.33
CA THR A 400 2.88 26.68 -19.92
C THR A 400 3.19 25.65 -18.85
N VAL A 401 2.77 24.41 -19.07
CA VAL A 401 3.13 23.26 -18.26
C VAL A 401 4.23 22.48 -18.97
N LYS A 402 5.28 22.12 -18.24
CA LYS A 402 6.39 21.27 -18.70
C LYS A 402 6.38 19.98 -17.90
N ASN A 403 6.50 18.84 -18.58
CA ASN A 403 6.80 17.57 -17.95
C ASN A 403 8.30 17.55 -17.59
N LYS A 404 8.63 17.32 -16.34
CA LYS A 404 10.00 17.30 -15.82
C LYS A 404 10.61 15.91 -15.81
N LYS A 405 9.76 14.91 -15.84
CA LYS A 405 10.04 13.48 -15.88
C LYS A 405 9.32 12.89 -17.11
N ASN A 406 9.42 11.60 -17.32
CA ASN A 406 8.83 10.99 -18.51
C ASN A 406 7.46 10.36 -18.27
N GLY A 407 7.03 10.26 -17.00
CA GLY A 407 5.72 9.72 -16.65
C GLY A 407 4.58 10.53 -17.25
N LYS A 408 3.59 9.83 -17.78
CA LYS A 408 2.43 10.43 -18.45
C LYS A 408 1.19 10.24 -17.57
N GLY A 409 0.36 11.26 -17.53
CA GLY A 409 -0.92 11.24 -16.82
C GLY A 409 -1.56 12.63 -16.81
N PRO A 410 -2.86 12.74 -16.56
CA PRO A 410 -3.51 14.01 -16.33
C PRO A 410 -2.97 14.68 -15.06
N ILE A 411 -3.07 15.99 -14.95
CA ILE A 411 -2.72 16.70 -13.73
C ILE A 411 -3.83 17.70 -13.38
N SER A 412 -4.23 17.75 -12.13
CA SER A 412 -5.21 18.73 -11.66
C SER A 412 -4.56 20.11 -11.54
N LEU A 413 -5.22 21.13 -12.09
CA LEU A 413 -4.89 22.54 -11.94
C LEU A 413 -5.89 23.19 -11.00
N PHE A 414 -5.36 23.87 -10.01
CA PHE A 414 -6.14 24.70 -9.08
C PHE A 414 -5.83 26.18 -9.33
N MET A 415 -6.88 26.99 -9.36
CA MET A 415 -6.76 28.43 -9.29
C MET A 415 -7.01 28.90 -7.86
N LEU A 416 -6.12 29.74 -7.33
CA LEU A 416 -6.24 30.31 -6.00
C LEU A 416 -6.37 31.82 -6.06
N LYS A 417 -7.17 32.38 -5.14
CA LYS A 417 -7.24 33.78 -4.82
C LYS A 417 -7.13 33.96 -3.31
N ASP A 418 -6.22 34.78 -2.86
CA ASP A 418 -5.99 35.06 -1.42
C ASP A 418 -5.83 33.77 -0.59
N GLY A 419 -5.13 32.75 -1.17
CA GLY A 419 -4.89 31.46 -0.57
C GLY A 419 -6.08 30.48 -0.57
N LYS A 420 -7.23 30.86 -1.10
CA LYS A 420 -8.43 30.01 -1.23
C LYS A 420 -8.56 29.45 -2.63
N VAL A 421 -8.94 28.18 -2.74
CA VAL A 421 -9.24 27.53 -4.02
C VAL A 421 -10.55 28.11 -4.58
N ILE A 422 -10.50 28.61 -5.81
CA ILE A 422 -11.66 29.14 -6.54
C ILE A 422 -12.10 28.25 -7.70
N SER A 423 -11.22 27.40 -8.23
CA SER A 423 -11.58 26.38 -9.22
C SER A 423 -10.59 25.22 -9.24
N LYS A 424 -11.05 24.06 -9.74
CA LYS A 424 -10.26 22.86 -10.07
C LYS A 424 -10.62 22.43 -11.49
N GLN A 425 -9.61 22.03 -12.29
CA GLN A 425 -9.80 21.40 -13.60
C GLN A 425 -8.66 20.46 -13.93
N TRP A 426 -8.90 19.49 -14.80
CA TRP A 426 -7.89 18.52 -15.24
C TRP A 426 -7.22 18.97 -16.53
N LEU A 427 -5.89 18.92 -16.55
CA LEU A 427 -5.07 19.13 -17.73
C LEU A 427 -4.62 17.77 -18.28
N THR A 428 -4.85 17.55 -19.56
CA THR A 428 -4.57 16.28 -20.24
C THR A 428 -3.66 16.46 -21.46
N LYS A 429 -3.03 15.37 -21.91
CA LYS A 429 -2.22 15.32 -23.15
C LYS A 429 -1.14 16.39 -23.16
N ILE A 430 -0.34 16.46 -22.07
CA ILE A 430 0.66 17.52 -21.89
C ILE A 430 1.91 17.29 -22.77
N GLY A 431 2.31 16.04 -22.99
CA GLY A 431 3.56 15.71 -23.65
C GLY A 431 4.78 16.26 -22.90
N ALA A 432 5.85 16.64 -23.59
CA ALA A 432 7.02 17.25 -22.98
C ALA A 432 6.74 18.67 -22.47
N LYS A 433 5.86 19.41 -23.19
CA LYS A 433 5.48 20.79 -22.87
C LYS A 433 4.19 21.15 -23.60
N LYS A 434 3.28 21.86 -22.92
CA LYS A 434 2.02 22.33 -23.51
C LYS A 434 1.64 23.69 -22.98
N GLN A 435 1.08 24.53 -23.85
CA GLN A 435 0.46 25.80 -23.47
C GLN A 435 -1.04 25.63 -23.26
N PHE A 436 -1.54 26.33 -22.29
CA PHE A 436 -2.96 26.35 -21.93
C PHE A 436 -3.45 27.79 -21.81
N VAL A 437 -4.73 27.98 -22.09
CA VAL A 437 -5.45 29.22 -21.89
C VAL A 437 -6.70 28.89 -21.10
N ILE A 438 -6.94 29.64 -20.04
CA ILE A 438 -8.12 29.46 -19.18
C ILE A 438 -8.73 30.84 -18.86
N PRO A 439 -10.04 30.92 -18.52
CA PRO A 439 -10.67 32.16 -18.08
C PRO A 439 -9.96 32.74 -16.86
N ASN A 440 -9.83 34.04 -16.81
CA ASN A 440 -9.28 34.76 -15.66
C ASN A 440 -10.36 34.99 -14.61
N ASN A 441 -10.46 34.09 -13.64
CA ASN A 441 -11.40 34.21 -12.52
C ASN A 441 -10.81 35.04 -11.36
N LEU A 442 -9.98 36.04 -11.65
CA LEU A 442 -9.29 36.87 -10.67
C LEU A 442 -8.33 36.10 -9.77
N ALA A 443 -7.78 35.01 -10.28
CA ALA A 443 -6.78 34.19 -9.57
C ALA A 443 -5.46 34.99 -9.41
N ASP A 444 -4.80 34.79 -8.29
CA ASP A 444 -3.45 35.31 -8.02
C ASP A 444 -2.38 34.24 -8.19
N LYS A 445 -2.76 32.97 -8.11
CA LYS A 445 -1.85 31.81 -8.24
C LYS A 445 -2.48 30.65 -8.99
N LEU A 446 -1.65 29.94 -9.72
CA LEU A 446 -1.93 28.62 -10.31
C LEU A 446 -1.14 27.57 -9.54
N VAL A 447 -1.79 26.45 -9.20
CA VAL A 447 -1.15 25.35 -8.49
C VAL A 447 -1.55 24.02 -9.12
N LEU A 448 -0.57 23.23 -9.53
CA LEU A 448 -0.80 21.84 -9.94
C LEU A 448 -0.95 20.96 -8.69
N ASN A 449 -1.88 19.99 -8.76
CA ASN A 449 -2.02 18.95 -7.74
C ASN A 449 -2.05 19.47 -6.30
N TYR A 450 -2.84 20.52 -6.06
CA TYR A 450 -2.94 21.18 -4.75
C TYR A 450 -3.43 20.24 -3.65
N ASP A 451 -4.36 19.34 -3.97
CA ASP A 451 -4.92 18.31 -3.10
C ASP A 451 -4.05 17.05 -2.95
N LYS A 452 -2.92 16.97 -3.65
CA LYS A 452 -1.92 15.88 -3.61
C LYS A 452 -2.49 14.50 -4.00
N LYS A 453 -3.51 14.47 -4.85
CA LYS A 453 -4.12 13.22 -5.32
C LYS A 453 -3.28 12.52 -6.39
N VAL A 454 -2.48 13.26 -7.14
CA VAL A 454 -1.53 12.70 -8.10
C VAL A 454 -0.20 12.42 -7.39
N PRO A 455 0.35 11.20 -7.45
CA PRO A 455 1.62 10.86 -6.80
C PRO A 455 2.82 11.41 -7.60
N GLU A 456 3.01 12.73 -7.56
CA GLU A 456 4.11 13.43 -8.24
C GLU A 456 5.43 13.32 -7.48
N PHE A 457 6.53 13.26 -8.25
CA PHE A 457 7.89 13.22 -7.72
C PHE A 457 8.24 14.47 -6.91
N ASP A 458 7.91 15.66 -7.42
CA ASP A 458 8.22 16.95 -6.78
C ASP A 458 7.03 17.89 -6.70
N LEU A 459 6.37 17.94 -5.56
CA LEU A 459 5.25 18.86 -5.29
C LEU A 459 5.68 20.31 -5.06
N ARG A 460 6.98 20.61 -4.91
CA ARG A 460 7.49 21.95 -4.60
C ARG A 460 7.44 22.88 -5.82
N ASN A 461 7.53 22.31 -7.01
CA ASN A 461 7.61 23.06 -8.26
C ASN A 461 6.24 23.39 -8.89
N ASN A 462 5.13 22.99 -8.24
CA ASN A 462 3.77 23.06 -8.74
C ASN A 462 3.15 24.45 -8.67
N TRP A 463 3.74 25.37 -7.94
CA TRP A 463 3.18 26.69 -7.68
C TRP A 463 3.69 27.75 -8.65
N LYS A 464 2.79 28.59 -9.15
CA LYS A 464 3.14 29.73 -10.01
C LYS A 464 2.26 30.95 -9.67
N SER A 465 2.90 32.04 -9.25
CA SER A 465 2.22 33.34 -9.09
C SER A 465 1.95 33.96 -10.48
N ILE A 466 0.80 34.58 -10.60
CA ILE A 466 0.36 35.31 -11.79
C ILE A 466 0.64 36.79 -11.61
N THR A 467 0.64 37.28 -10.38
CA THR A 467 0.87 38.69 -10.05
C THR A 467 2.35 39.06 -10.13
N ARG A 468 2.67 40.21 -10.69
CA ARG A 468 4.05 40.68 -10.94
C ARG A 468 4.90 40.90 -9.68
N ASN A 469 4.29 41.13 -8.52
CA ASN A 469 4.99 41.58 -7.32
C ASN A 469 5.29 40.48 -6.29
N SER A 470 5.16 39.22 -6.65
CA SER A 470 5.44 38.13 -5.71
C SER A 470 6.89 37.69 -5.81
N LEU A 471 7.68 37.97 -4.79
CA LEU A 471 9.06 37.48 -4.64
C LEU A 471 9.10 35.95 -4.48
N THR A 472 8.03 35.35 -3.94
CA THR A 472 7.93 33.93 -3.74
C THR A 472 6.58 33.38 -4.21
N ASN A 473 6.59 32.20 -4.85
CA ASN A 473 5.33 31.55 -5.25
C ASN A 473 4.54 30.99 -4.06
N LYS A 474 5.19 30.68 -2.95
CA LYS A 474 4.61 30.06 -1.75
C LYS A 474 4.93 30.88 -0.51
N PRO A 475 4.10 30.80 0.54
CA PRO A 475 4.39 31.39 1.84
C PRO A 475 5.71 30.90 2.41
N LEU A 476 6.40 31.74 3.19
CA LEU A 476 7.59 31.36 3.94
C LEU A 476 7.16 30.77 5.29
N GLN A 477 7.73 29.62 5.63
CA GLN A 477 7.53 28.95 6.91
C GLN A 477 8.87 28.77 7.63
N LEU A 478 9.05 29.44 8.76
CA LEU A 478 10.20 29.26 9.63
C LEU A 478 9.94 28.12 10.62
N ARG A 479 10.91 27.21 10.79
CA ARG A 479 10.81 26.05 11.67
C ARG A 479 12.08 25.89 12.51
N LEU A 480 11.90 25.76 13.81
CA LEU A 480 12.97 25.30 14.71
C LEU A 480 13.17 23.80 14.46
N PHE A 481 14.41 23.36 14.29
CA PHE A 481 14.77 21.99 13.88
C PHE A 481 14.19 21.59 12.51
N LYS A 482 14.28 20.28 12.17
CA LYS A 482 13.77 19.73 10.93
C LYS A 482 12.30 19.33 11.06
N ASP A 483 11.58 19.45 9.97
CA ASP A 483 10.18 19.03 9.85
C ASP A 483 9.95 18.25 8.56
N VAL A 484 8.80 17.59 8.45
CA VAL A 484 8.35 17.00 7.20
C VAL A 484 8.01 18.10 6.21
N GLU A 485 8.31 17.85 4.95
CA GLU A 485 8.11 18.81 3.88
C GLU A 485 6.65 19.19 3.69
N SER A 486 6.38 20.50 3.62
CA SER A 486 5.10 21.05 3.20
C SER A 486 5.13 21.36 1.71
N ALA A 487 4.17 20.82 0.95
CA ALA A 487 4.00 21.20 -0.45
C ALA A 487 3.51 22.64 -0.63
N HIS A 488 2.93 23.22 0.42
CA HIS A 488 2.28 24.54 0.40
C HIS A 488 3.19 25.70 0.84
N ASP A 489 4.34 25.40 1.46
CA ASP A 489 5.23 26.39 2.05
C ASP A 489 6.66 26.30 1.52
N ASN A 490 7.37 27.43 1.54
CA ASN A 490 8.83 27.46 1.44
C ASN A 490 9.39 27.37 2.86
N GLN A 491 9.96 26.22 3.22
CA GLN A 491 10.43 25.98 4.58
C GLN A 491 11.89 26.36 4.73
N LEU A 492 12.16 27.17 5.76
CA LEU A 492 13.48 27.43 6.31
C LEU A 492 13.56 26.86 7.73
N TYR A 493 14.63 26.13 7.97
CA TYR A 493 14.92 25.52 9.25
C TYR A 493 16.00 26.31 9.95
N PHE A 494 15.88 26.51 11.24
CA PHE A 494 16.92 27.12 12.06
C PHE A 494 17.24 26.25 13.28
N LEU A 495 18.52 26.17 13.56
CA LEU A 495 19.07 25.41 14.66
C LEU A 495 20.03 26.30 15.45
N PRO A 496 19.73 26.60 16.71
CA PRO A 496 20.65 27.33 17.56
C PRO A 496 21.99 26.57 17.70
N ILE A 497 23.10 27.29 17.65
CA ILE A 497 24.43 26.78 17.87
C ILE A 497 24.92 27.38 19.16
N MET A 498 25.32 26.52 20.09
CA MET A 498 25.98 26.89 21.34
C MET A 498 27.07 25.87 21.59
N GLU A 499 28.30 26.28 21.41
CA GLU A 499 29.45 25.38 21.53
C GLU A 499 30.66 26.09 22.16
N PHE A 500 31.49 25.37 22.90
CA PHE A 500 32.80 25.83 23.34
C PHE A 500 33.83 25.24 22.39
N LYS A 501 34.43 26.08 21.52
CA LYS A 501 35.27 25.61 20.42
C LYS A 501 36.74 25.49 20.81
N ASN A 502 37.28 26.53 21.39
CA ASN A 502 38.67 26.59 21.88
C ASN A 502 38.81 27.71 22.90
N ILE A 503 40.01 27.85 23.51
CA ILE A 503 40.28 28.86 24.55
C ILE A 503 40.28 30.30 24.01
N TYR A 504 40.62 30.51 22.76
CA TYR A 504 40.70 31.85 22.15
C TYR A 504 39.32 32.39 21.86
N ASP A 505 38.44 31.56 21.25
CA ASP A 505 37.08 31.94 20.87
C ASP A 505 36.10 31.83 22.05
N GLY A 506 36.38 30.93 22.99
CA GLY A 506 35.54 30.67 24.15
C GLY A 506 34.17 30.08 23.74
N LEU A 507 33.12 30.64 24.34
CA LEU A 507 31.75 30.28 24.02
C LEU A 507 31.35 30.87 22.66
N ASN A 508 30.90 30.02 21.76
CA ASN A 508 30.38 30.38 20.46
C ASN A 508 28.86 30.31 20.47
N LEU A 509 28.22 31.41 20.11
CA LEU A 509 26.77 31.52 19.99
C LEU A 509 26.39 31.81 18.54
N GLY A 510 25.50 31.03 17.98
CA GLY A 510 25.13 31.20 16.59
C GLY A 510 23.81 30.53 16.22
N MET A 511 23.55 30.54 14.94
CA MET A 511 22.34 29.93 14.36
C MET A 511 22.65 29.35 12.97
N ASN A 512 22.29 28.09 12.74
CA ASN A 512 22.32 27.53 11.42
C ASN A 512 20.95 27.72 10.76
N ILE A 513 20.90 28.46 9.67
CA ILE A 513 19.70 28.67 8.84
C ILE A 513 19.87 27.90 7.55
N ASN A 514 18.97 26.98 7.26
CA ASN A 514 19.06 26.12 6.09
C ASN A 514 17.68 25.72 5.52
N ASN A 515 17.68 25.17 4.29
CA ASN A 515 16.51 24.64 3.65
C ASN A 515 16.49 23.10 3.58
N LYS A 516 17.39 22.41 4.30
CA LYS A 516 17.58 20.96 4.27
C LYS A 516 16.47 20.23 5.04
N GLY A 517 15.40 19.84 4.34
CA GLY A 517 14.33 18.98 4.88
C GLY A 517 14.76 17.52 5.04
N VAL A 518 13.77 16.66 5.29
CA VAL A 518 13.97 15.20 5.39
C VAL A 518 14.29 14.59 4.01
N LEU A 519 13.68 15.14 2.96
CA LEU A 519 13.88 14.66 1.59
C LEU A 519 14.91 15.52 0.86
N ASN A 520 15.71 14.87 0.02
CA ASN A 520 16.73 15.55 -0.80
C ASN A 520 16.08 16.56 -1.75
N LYS A 521 16.71 17.72 -1.87
CA LYS A 521 16.29 18.83 -2.75
C LYS A 521 17.37 19.07 -3.81
N PRO A 522 16.98 19.53 -5.01
CA PRO A 522 17.95 19.90 -6.05
C PRO A 522 18.92 21.00 -5.60
N PHE A 523 18.44 21.92 -4.79
CA PHE A 523 19.26 23.03 -4.26
C PHE A 523 19.15 23.07 -2.73
N LEU A 524 20.30 22.98 -2.08
CA LEU A 524 20.44 23.11 -0.64
C LEU A 524 21.36 24.29 -0.32
N PHE A 525 21.01 25.02 0.72
CA PHE A 525 21.89 26.01 1.30
C PHE A 525 21.85 25.95 2.83
N GLY A 526 22.91 26.39 3.44
CA GLY A 526 23.04 26.58 4.88
C GLY A 526 23.93 27.78 5.15
N ILE A 527 23.52 28.62 6.09
CA ILE A 527 24.26 29.78 6.56
C ILE A 527 24.35 29.68 8.07
N SER A 528 25.52 29.73 8.60
CA SER A 528 25.78 29.60 10.05
C SER A 528 26.61 30.79 10.57
N PRO A 529 25.98 31.96 10.81
CA PRO A 529 26.67 33.04 11.54
C PRO A 529 26.91 32.62 12.99
N ILE A 530 28.12 32.84 13.50
CA ILE A 530 28.57 32.46 14.84
C ILE A 530 29.34 33.64 15.44
N TYR A 531 28.96 34.04 16.65
CA TYR A 531 29.64 35.03 17.43
C TYR A 531 30.48 34.34 18.53
N SER A 532 31.76 34.62 18.55
CA SER A 532 32.73 34.10 19.53
C SER A 532 32.92 35.09 20.67
N VAL A 533 32.56 34.69 21.88
CA VAL A 533 32.46 35.61 23.02
C VAL A 533 33.84 36.14 23.45
N ASN A 534 34.86 35.27 23.52
CA ASN A 534 36.19 35.70 23.99
C ASN A 534 36.96 36.52 22.96
N SER A 535 36.91 36.12 21.69
CA SER A 535 37.58 36.84 20.61
C SER A 535 36.81 38.05 20.10
N ASN A 536 35.54 38.22 20.54
CA ASN A 536 34.63 39.28 20.13
C ASN A 536 34.50 39.37 18.62
N ALA A 537 34.50 38.21 17.94
CA ALA A 537 34.54 38.10 16.49
C ALA A 537 33.29 37.42 15.93
N LEU A 538 32.80 37.92 14.79
CA LEU A 538 31.76 37.27 14.00
C LEU A 538 32.44 36.36 12.98
N THR A 539 32.15 35.07 13.08
CA THR A 539 32.63 34.02 12.18
C THR A 539 31.43 33.25 11.60
N GLY A 540 31.69 32.24 10.83
CA GLY A 540 30.61 31.39 10.35
C GLY A 540 30.98 30.59 9.11
N SER A 541 29.96 29.92 8.55
CA SER A 541 30.10 29.13 7.34
C SER A 541 28.90 29.32 6.44
N VAL A 542 29.13 29.16 5.14
CA VAL A 542 28.10 29.09 4.10
C VAL A 542 28.27 27.77 3.37
N LEU A 543 27.18 27.06 3.18
CA LEU A 543 27.12 25.82 2.43
C LEU A 543 26.12 25.99 1.28
N VAL A 544 26.55 25.68 0.07
CA VAL A 544 25.66 25.62 -1.11
C VAL A 544 25.89 24.30 -1.81
N ILE A 545 24.82 23.53 -2.04
CA ILE A 545 24.89 22.25 -2.74
C ILE A 545 23.85 22.23 -3.86
N HIS A 546 24.29 21.86 -5.04
CA HIS A 546 23.41 21.50 -6.16
C HIS A 546 23.39 19.99 -6.34
N ASN A 547 22.18 19.40 -6.28
CA ASN A 547 21.94 17.97 -6.49
C ASN A 547 21.26 17.75 -7.83
N THR A 548 21.87 16.93 -8.67
CA THR A 548 21.25 16.44 -9.92
C THR A 548 20.86 14.99 -9.71
N PHE A 549 19.57 14.67 -9.88
CA PHE A 549 19.03 13.32 -9.72
C PHE A 549 18.79 12.68 -11.08
N PHE A 550 19.22 11.44 -11.23
CA PHE A 550 19.08 10.64 -12.43
C PHE A 550 18.04 9.54 -12.24
N GLU A 551 17.45 9.05 -13.31
CA GLU A 551 16.56 7.88 -13.32
C GLU A 551 17.32 6.58 -13.59
N ASP A 552 18.61 6.69 -13.89
CA ASP A 552 19.50 5.54 -14.09
C ASP A 552 19.74 4.81 -12.77
N GLN A 553 19.62 3.48 -12.78
CA GLN A 553 19.85 2.64 -11.61
C GLN A 553 21.32 2.61 -11.17
N ASN A 554 22.25 2.88 -12.08
CA ASN A 554 23.69 2.86 -11.79
C ASN A 554 24.19 4.18 -11.21
N LEU A 555 23.55 5.31 -11.54
CA LEU A 555 23.90 6.64 -11.05
C LEU A 555 22.65 7.36 -10.55
N TYR A 556 22.46 7.39 -9.25
CA TYR A 556 21.28 8.00 -8.62
C TYR A 556 21.36 9.53 -8.58
N ASN A 557 22.49 10.09 -8.10
CA ASN A 557 22.66 11.54 -8.08
C ASN A 557 24.12 11.98 -8.11
N ILE A 558 24.35 13.22 -8.55
CA ILE A 558 25.60 13.94 -8.41
C ILE A 558 25.35 15.17 -7.54
N ASN A 559 26.19 15.35 -6.53
CA ASN A 559 26.19 16.50 -5.63
C ASN A 559 27.42 17.37 -5.93
N ILE A 560 27.20 18.64 -6.23
CA ILE A 560 28.26 19.63 -6.38
C ILE A 560 28.02 20.69 -5.31
N GLY A 561 29.00 20.92 -4.46
CA GLY A 561 28.87 21.87 -3.34
C GLY A 561 30.17 22.61 -3.05
N MET A 562 30.03 23.75 -2.37
CA MET A 562 31.10 24.52 -1.78
C MET A 562 30.69 25.05 -0.42
#